data_aa7e139add6d83c07fbe0d9d6efd7a69
#
_entry.id   aa7e139add6d83c07fbe0d9d6efd7a69
#
_cell.length_a   1.000
_cell.length_b   1.000
_cell.length_c   1.000
_cell.angle_alpha   90.00
_cell.angle_beta   90.00
_cell.angle_gamma   90.00
#
_symmetry.space_group_name_H-M   'P 1'
#
loop_
_entity.id
_entity.type
_entity.pdbx_description
1 polymer ?
#
loop_
_entity_poly.entity_id
_entity_poly.type
_entity_poly.pdbx_seq_one_letter_code
_entity_poly.pdbx_strand_id
1 'polypeptide(L)'
;MERYEKISKGFNTKMKKNSCVISKLWPTLEDMKKDLFIDLENQEITRLSTGNKLKFFLVGSKKKDNQYYAIDFKGYFLRIHRLFFYCHNSYLPKIVDHKDRNKFNNNIENLRNLNDSESARNTKKRKKTTSKHKGVSWNKRQKKWEARLTLNGKLLFLGYFNNEDDAGQVVNDEIRKYKLEEVSVTNDTPQERARRLSLFDELEPITNLK
;
A
#
# COMPACT_ATOMS: atom_id res chain seq x y z
N MET A 1 4.59 34.21 4.72
CA MET A 1 5.02 33.16 3.77
C MET A 1 6.33 32.49 4.16
N GLU A 2 7.39 33.21 4.52
CA GLU A 2 8.70 32.65 4.91
C GLU A 2 8.68 31.67 6.10
N ARG A 3 7.78 31.83 7.07
CA ARG A 3 7.69 30.95 8.23
C ARG A 3 7.16 29.57 7.87
N TYR A 4 6.31 29.46 6.83
CA TYR A 4 5.77 28.20 6.32
C TYR A 4 6.80 27.41 5.52
N GLU A 5 7.66 28.07 4.74
CA GLU A 5 8.74 27.41 3.98
C GLU A 5 9.81 26.79 4.89
N LYS A 6 10.18 27.46 5.99
CA LYS A 6 11.15 26.92 6.96
C LYS A 6 10.64 25.69 7.69
N ILE A 7 9.33 25.68 8.06
CA ILE A 7 8.70 24.54 8.73
C ILE A 7 8.57 23.35 7.75
N SER A 8 8.21 23.60 6.50
CA SER A 8 8.07 22.53 5.49
C SER A 8 9.42 21.91 5.11
N LYS A 9 10.49 22.69 5.02
CA LYS A 9 11.86 22.18 4.72
C LYS A 9 12.43 21.37 5.89
N GLY A 10 12.21 21.81 7.13
CA GLY A 10 12.66 21.08 8.33
C GLY A 10 11.89 19.78 8.59
N PHE A 11 10.61 19.74 8.24
CA PHE A 11 9.76 18.59 8.44
C PHE A 11 10.02 17.48 7.41
N ASN A 12 10.27 17.83 6.15
CA ASN A 12 10.60 16.86 5.09
C ASN A 12 11.96 16.17 5.31
N THR A 13 12.93 16.83 5.93
CA THR A 13 14.26 16.24 6.24
C THR A 13 14.19 15.27 7.42
N LYS A 14 13.34 15.51 8.43
CA LYS A 14 13.16 14.61 9.58
C LYS A 14 12.27 13.39 9.25
N MET A 15 11.28 13.53 8.36
CA MET A 15 10.44 12.40 7.94
C MET A 15 11.20 11.32 7.14
N LYS A 16 12.37 11.64 6.57
CA LYS A 16 13.15 10.67 5.78
C LYS A 16 13.93 9.64 6.59
N LYS A 17 14.10 9.82 7.89
CA LYS A 17 15.06 9.01 8.66
C LYS A 17 14.45 7.99 9.65
N ASN A 18 13.19 8.09 10.10
CA ASN A 18 12.67 7.11 11.06
C ASN A 18 11.13 6.97 11.00
N SER A 19 10.64 5.88 10.46
CA SER A 19 9.20 5.55 10.44
C SER A 19 8.60 5.35 11.86
N CYS A 20 9.42 5.10 12.85
CA CYS A 20 9.02 4.95 14.25
C CYS A 20 8.81 6.29 14.98
N VAL A 21 9.38 7.39 14.46
CA VAL A 21 9.28 8.72 15.08
C VAL A 21 7.96 9.42 14.71
N ILE A 22 7.30 9.00 13.63
CA ILE A 22 6.05 9.60 13.17
C ILE A 22 4.94 9.43 14.21
N SER A 23 4.88 8.31 14.93
CA SER A 23 3.86 8.07 15.96
C SER A 23 3.97 9.00 17.18
N LYS A 24 5.17 9.49 17.49
CA LYS A 24 5.40 10.45 18.59
C LYS A 24 5.09 11.90 18.21
N LEU A 25 4.99 12.22 16.92
CA LEU A 25 4.76 13.58 16.42
C LEU A 25 3.32 13.80 15.93
N TRP A 26 2.51 12.75 15.84
CA TRP A 26 1.12 12.90 15.46
C TRP A 26 0.28 13.35 16.65
N PRO A 27 -0.65 14.30 16.43
CA PRO A 27 -1.59 14.71 17.47
C PRO A 27 -2.44 13.51 17.90
N THR A 28 -2.85 13.49 19.16
CA THR A 28 -3.74 12.46 19.67
C THR A 28 -5.13 12.56 19.03
N LEU A 29 -5.90 11.47 19.03
CA LEU A 29 -7.29 11.52 18.56
C LEU A 29 -8.12 12.51 19.36
N GLU A 30 -7.88 12.61 20.66
CA GLU A 30 -8.56 13.55 21.54
C GLU A 30 -8.25 15.00 21.16
N ASP A 31 -6.98 15.33 20.89
CA ASP A 31 -6.60 16.67 20.44
C ASP A 31 -7.19 17.02 19.08
N MET A 32 -7.25 16.03 18.16
CA MET A 32 -7.88 16.25 16.86
C MET A 32 -9.39 16.44 16.97
N LYS A 33 -10.08 15.64 17.80
CA LYS A 33 -11.55 15.75 18.00
C LYS A 33 -11.98 17.04 18.65
N LYS A 34 -11.11 17.72 19.40
CA LYS A 34 -11.41 19.07 19.94
C LYS A 34 -11.56 20.14 18.86
N ASP A 35 -10.85 19.97 17.74
CA ASP A 35 -10.78 20.99 16.67
C ASP A 35 -11.42 20.54 15.35
N LEU A 36 -11.57 19.22 15.15
CA LEU A 36 -12.01 18.63 13.87
C LEU A 36 -13.18 17.68 14.08
N PHE A 37 -14.19 17.82 13.24
CA PHE A 37 -15.18 16.78 12.97
C PHE A 37 -14.70 15.99 11.74
N ILE A 38 -14.58 14.68 11.87
CA ILE A 38 -14.07 13.79 10.83
C ILE A 38 -15.18 12.83 10.45
N ASP A 39 -15.72 13.02 9.25
CA ASP A 39 -16.73 12.17 8.64
C ASP A 39 -16.05 11.15 7.74
N LEU A 40 -16.01 9.90 8.21
CA LEU A 40 -15.38 8.80 7.48
C LEU A 40 -16.22 8.31 6.30
N GLU A 41 -17.54 8.41 6.41
CA GLU A 41 -18.49 7.95 5.41
C GLU A 41 -18.45 8.86 4.17
N ASN A 42 -18.56 10.17 4.39
CA ASN A 42 -18.47 11.17 3.32
C ASN A 42 -17.04 11.58 2.97
N GLN A 43 -16.04 11.06 3.69
CA GLN A 43 -14.63 11.39 3.55
C GLN A 43 -14.36 12.90 3.68
N GLU A 44 -15.02 13.55 4.61
CA GLU A 44 -14.94 14.98 4.85
C GLU A 44 -14.35 15.29 6.23
N ILE A 45 -13.69 16.43 6.32
CA ILE A 45 -13.15 16.95 7.58
C ILE A 45 -13.58 18.40 7.73
N THR A 46 -14.25 18.71 8.84
CA THR A 46 -14.74 20.04 9.15
C THR A 46 -14.03 20.61 10.37
N ARG A 47 -13.61 21.86 10.32
CA ARG A 47 -13.03 22.56 11.46
C ARG A 47 -14.16 23.04 12.38
N LEU A 48 -14.19 22.58 13.62
CA LEU A 48 -15.27 22.89 14.58
C LEU A 48 -15.38 24.38 14.91
N SER A 49 -14.24 25.09 15.01
CA SER A 49 -14.24 26.52 15.35
C SER A 49 -14.84 27.43 14.28
N THR A 50 -14.86 27.02 13.01
CA THR A 50 -15.32 27.85 11.89
C THR A 50 -16.47 27.22 11.09
N GLY A 51 -16.79 25.95 11.30
CA GLY A 51 -17.74 25.19 10.49
C GLY A 51 -17.28 24.91 9.05
N ASN A 52 -16.05 25.29 8.69
CA ASN A 52 -15.56 25.16 7.32
C ASN A 52 -15.00 23.76 7.04
N LYS A 53 -15.37 23.18 5.90
CA LYS A 53 -14.74 21.96 5.37
C LYS A 53 -13.29 22.23 4.99
N LEU A 54 -12.38 21.35 5.42
CA LEU A 54 -10.97 21.43 5.07
C LEU A 54 -10.72 20.90 3.66
N LYS A 55 -10.00 21.67 2.86
CA LYS A 55 -9.56 21.23 1.53
C LYS A 55 -8.36 20.30 1.66
N PHE A 56 -8.42 19.17 0.96
CA PHE A 56 -7.29 18.25 0.86
C PHE A 56 -6.31 18.73 -0.20
N PHE A 57 -5.03 18.61 0.08
CA PHE A 57 -3.96 18.91 -0.87
C PHE A 57 -3.02 17.71 -1.04
N LEU A 58 -2.29 17.69 -2.16
CA LEU A 58 -1.41 16.57 -2.49
C LEU A 58 -0.03 16.77 -1.86
N VAL A 59 0.44 15.74 -1.15
CA VAL A 59 1.80 15.65 -0.61
C VAL A 59 2.54 14.47 -1.24
N GLY A 60 3.84 14.62 -1.39
CA GLY A 60 4.69 13.59 -1.99
C GLY A 60 5.21 13.99 -3.38
N SER A 61 5.93 13.09 -4.04
CA SER A 61 6.56 13.36 -5.34
C SER A 61 5.76 12.73 -6.48
N LYS A 62 5.30 13.54 -7.44
CA LYS A 62 4.66 13.07 -8.68
C LYS A 62 5.58 12.14 -9.48
N LYS A 63 6.88 12.45 -9.57
CA LYS A 63 7.87 11.64 -10.29
C LYS A 63 8.03 10.22 -9.71
N LYS A 64 7.79 10.04 -8.40
CA LYS A 64 7.92 8.76 -7.71
C LYS A 64 6.58 8.04 -7.55
N ASP A 65 5.51 8.57 -8.13
CA ASP A 65 4.15 8.05 -7.96
C ASP A 65 3.84 7.76 -6.48
N ASN A 66 4.14 8.72 -5.58
CA ASN A 66 3.90 8.59 -4.15
C ASN A 66 3.13 9.77 -3.56
N GLN A 67 2.21 10.32 -4.33
CA GLN A 67 1.33 11.40 -3.88
C GLN A 67 0.16 10.83 -3.07
N TYR A 68 -0.22 11.56 -2.02
CA TYR A 68 -1.34 11.27 -1.14
C TYR A 68 -2.08 12.55 -0.78
N TYR A 69 -3.38 12.45 -0.54
CA TYR A 69 -4.12 13.55 0.06
C TYR A 69 -3.70 13.77 1.52
N ALA A 70 -3.60 15.03 1.91
CA ALA A 70 -3.29 15.46 3.28
C ALA A 70 -4.08 16.72 3.65
N ILE A 71 -4.15 16.97 4.95
CA ILE A 71 -4.56 18.26 5.52
C ILE A 71 -3.42 18.85 6.34
N ASP A 72 -3.45 20.16 6.52
CA ASP A 72 -2.65 20.84 7.55
C ASP A 72 -3.50 20.98 8.83
N PHE A 73 -2.98 20.40 9.91
CA PHE A 73 -3.53 20.52 11.24
C PHE A 73 -2.44 20.99 12.19
N LYS A 74 -2.52 22.27 12.59
CA LYS A 74 -1.55 22.91 13.51
C LYS A 74 -0.08 22.72 13.09
N GLY A 75 0.18 22.79 11.78
CA GLY A 75 1.53 22.59 11.21
C GLY A 75 1.93 21.12 10.98
N TYR A 76 1.02 20.18 11.24
CA TYR A 76 1.21 18.77 10.91
C TYR A 76 0.54 18.43 9.57
N PHE A 77 1.29 17.89 8.63
CA PHE A 77 0.71 17.38 7.40
C PHE A 77 0.20 15.94 7.61
N LEU A 78 -1.10 15.83 7.89
CA LEU A 78 -1.75 14.56 8.17
C LEU A 78 -2.25 13.95 6.86
N ARG A 79 -1.67 12.82 6.44
CA ARG A 79 -2.15 12.09 5.25
C ARG A 79 -3.50 11.48 5.54
N ILE A 80 -4.48 11.69 4.65
CA ILE A 80 -5.89 11.32 4.85
C ILE A 80 -6.08 9.85 5.13
N HIS A 81 -5.50 8.93 4.33
CA HIS A 81 -5.62 7.48 4.56
C HIS A 81 -5.14 7.06 5.97
N ARG A 82 -4.06 7.67 6.48
CA ARG A 82 -3.57 7.38 7.82
C ARG A 82 -4.47 7.98 8.90
N LEU A 83 -4.97 9.19 8.67
CA LEU A 83 -5.89 9.87 9.58
C LEU A 83 -7.20 9.09 9.71
N PHE A 84 -7.82 8.71 8.59
CA PHE A 84 -9.06 7.95 8.58
C PHE A 84 -8.88 6.57 9.23
N PHE A 85 -7.77 5.86 8.91
CA PHE A 85 -7.46 4.60 9.57
C PHE A 85 -7.31 4.76 11.08
N TYR A 86 -6.62 5.82 11.55
CA TYR A 86 -6.44 6.13 12.96
C TYR A 86 -7.77 6.44 13.66
N CYS A 87 -8.63 7.26 13.02
CA CYS A 87 -9.93 7.60 13.57
C CYS A 87 -10.86 6.38 13.72
N HIS A 88 -10.82 5.47 12.75
CA HIS A 88 -11.65 4.28 12.75
C HIS A 88 -11.16 3.22 13.75
N ASN A 89 -9.87 2.96 13.77
CA ASN A 89 -9.29 1.85 14.53
C ASN A 89 -8.73 2.25 15.90
N SER A 90 -8.69 3.55 16.23
CA SER A 90 -8.13 4.11 17.48
C SER A 90 -6.63 3.84 17.70
N TYR A 91 -5.93 3.31 16.69
CA TYR A 91 -4.48 3.15 16.68
C TYR A 91 -3.89 3.48 15.31
N LEU A 92 -2.62 3.89 15.26
CA LEU A 92 -1.91 4.21 14.03
C LEU A 92 -0.79 3.21 13.77
N PRO A 93 -0.93 2.31 12.78
CA PRO A 93 0.12 1.35 12.46
C PRO A 93 1.28 2.01 11.72
N LYS A 94 2.41 1.28 11.65
CA LYS A 94 3.58 1.72 10.87
C LYS A 94 3.24 1.95 9.40
N ILE A 95 2.49 1.05 8.79
CA ILE A 95 2.11 1.08 7.38
C ILE A 95 0.60 0.95 7.26
N VAL A 96 -0.04 1.97 6.67
CA VAL A 96 -1.42 1.89 6.17
C VAL A 96 -1.35 1.80 4.65
N ASP A 97 -1.98 0.78 4.07
CA ASP A 97 -1.96 0.47 2.65
C ASP A 97 -3.38 0.49 2.05
N HIS A 98 -3.47 0.73 0.75
CA HIS A 98 -4.72 0.69 -0.01
C HIS A 98 -4.85 -0.69 -0.69
N LYS A 99 -5.91 -1.44 -0.39
CA LYS A 99 -6.15 -2.79 -0.94
C LYS A 99 -6.20 -2.78 -2.47
N ASP A 100 -6.89 -1.79 -3.06
CA ASP A 100 -7.03 -1.59 -4.51
C ASP A 100 -5.80 -0.93 -5.17
N ARG A 101 -4.78 -0.54 -4.39
CA ARG A 101 -3.58 0.20 -4.81
C ARG A 101 -3.88 1.60 -5.37
N ASN A 102 -5.10 2.10 -5.24
CA ASN A 102 -5.47 3.47 -5.54
C ASN A 102 -5.26 4.36 -4.31
N LYS A 103 -4.20 5.15 -4.30
CA LYS A 103 -3.80 6.02 -3.17
C LYS A 103 -4.79 7.15 -2.86
N PHE A 104 -5.78 7.34 -3.71
CA PHE A 104 -6.81 8.36 -3.57
C PHE A 104 -8.13 7.80 -3.04
N ASN A 105 -8.31 6.48 -3.04
CA ASN A 105 -9.46 5.82 -2.47
C ASN A 105 -9.25 5.58 -0.97
N ASN A 106 -9.63 6.57 -0.17
CA ASN A 106 -9.44 6.55 1.28
C ASN A 106 -10.64 5.96 2.04
N ASN A 107 -11.53 5.23 1.35
CA ASN A 107 -12.60 4.49 2.01
C ASN A 107 -11.98 3.54 3.06
N ILE A 108 -12.57 3.50 4.25
CA ILE A 108 -12.01 2.74 5.37
C ILE A 108 -11.92 1.25 5.07
N GLU A 109 -12.87 0.69 4.32
CA GLU A 109 -12.87 -0.70 3.90
C GLU A 109 -11.74 -1.04 2.94
N ASN A 110 -11.23 -0.03 2.20
CA ASN A 110 -10.10 -0.15 1.30
C ASN A 110 -8.75 -0.03 2.02
N LEU A 111 -8.74 0.44 3.26
CA LEU A 111 -7.51 0.62 4.03
C LEU A 111 -7.21 -0.60 4.89
N ARG A 112 -5.92 -0.95 4.99
CA ARG A 112 -5.45 -2.05 5.83
C ARG A 112 -4.11 -1.73 6.47
N ASN A 113 -3.83 -2.41 7.58
CA ASN A 113 -2.52 -2.45 8.21
C ASN A 113 -1.66 -3.51 7.52
N LEU A 114 -0.42 -3.17 7.19
CA LEU A 114 0.59 -4.13 6.72
C LEU A 114 1.84 -4.08 7.60
N ASN A 115 2.46 -5.24 7.79
CA ASN A 115 3.82 -5.33 8.29
C ASN A 115 4.85 -5.10 7.16
N ASP A 116 6.13 -4.98 7.52
CA ASP A 116 7.21 -4.71 6.54
C ASP A 116 7.32 -5.82 5.47
N SER A 117 7.12 -7.09 5.84
CA SER A 117 7.19 -8.23 4.92
C SER A 117 6.02 -8.22 3.92
N GLU A 118 4.82 -7.93 4.39
CA GLU A 118 3.61 -7.79 3.57
C GLU A 118 3.74 -6.62 2.60
N SER A 119 4.18 -5.46 3.10
CA SER A 119 4.43 -4.28 2.28
C SER A 119 5.47 -4.56 1.19
N ALA A 120 6.54 -5.28 1.50
CA ALA A 120 7.54 -5.68 0.52
C ALA A 120 6.95 -6.64 -0.55
N ARG A 121 6.09 -7.58 -0.15
CA ARG A 121 5.39 -8.48 -1.08
C ARG A 121 4.39 -7.73 -1.95
N ASN A 122 3.68 -6.75 -1.41
CA ASN A 122 2.70 -5.94 -2.15
C ASN A 122 3.33 -4.95 -3.14
N THR A 123 4.62 -4.65 -3.03
CA THR A 123 5.32 -3.73 -3.94
C THR A 123 5.47 -4.35 -5.33
N LYS A 124 5.18 -3.57 -6.38
CA LYS A 124 5.45 -3.97 -7.78
C LYS A 124 6.93 -4.28 -7.98
N LYS A 125 7.22 -5.21 -8.90
CA LYS A 125 8.59 -5.56 -9.25
C LYS A 125 9.36 -4.36 -9.81
N ARG A 126 10.65 -4.25 -9.46
CA ARG A 126 11.54 -3.20 -9.98
C ARG A 126 11.83 -3.44 -11.46
N LYS A 127 11.91 -2.38 -12.26
CA LYS A 127 12.11 -2.46 -13.72
C LYS A 127 13.46 -3.05 -14.15
N LYS A 128 14.53 -2.80 -13.37
CA LYS A 128 15.90 -3.27 -13.71
C LYS A 128 16.23 -4.55 -12.96
N THR A 129 15.70 -5.68 -13.42
CA THR A 129 15.95 -7.02 -12.84
C THR A 129 16.10 -8.04 -13.96
N THR A 130 16.75 -9.17 -13.70
CA THR A 130 17.00 -10.24 -14.68
C THR A 130 15.74 -10.96 -15.12
N SER A 131 14.66 -10.93 -14.34
CA SER A 131 13.39 -11.58 -14.61
C SER A 131 12.24 -10.57 -14.71
N LYS A 132 11.19 -10.88 -15.47
CA LYS A 132 9.90 -10.16 -15.48
C LYS A 132 9.04 -10.49 -14.24
N HIS A 133 9.29 -11.63 -13.59
CA HIS A 133 8.52 -12.11 -12.43
C HIS A 133 9.16 -11.73 -11.11
N LYS A 134 8.32 -11.40 -10.12
CA LYS A 134 8.74 -11.14 -8.74
C LYS A 134 9.08 -12.46 -8.05
N GLY A 135 10.15 -12.44 -7.25
CA GLY A 135 10.65 -13.68 -6.61
C GLY A 135 11.45 -14.58 -7.53
N VAL A 136 11.65 -14.17 -8.81
CA VAL A 136 12.43 -14.94 -9.80
C VAL A 136 13.67 -14.16 -10.20
N SER A 137 14.79 -14.86 -10.34
CA SER A 137 16.07 -14.33 -10.83
C SER A 137 16.85 -15.37 -11.62
N TRP A 138 17.66 -14.91 -12.60
CA TRP A 138 18.53 -15.81 -13.33
C TRP A 138 19.75 -16.18 -12.49
N ASN A 139 19.96 -17.48 -12.27
CA ASN A 139 21.14 -17.99 -11.60
C ASN A 139 22.19 -18.37 -12.65
N LYS A 140 23.25 -17.57 -12.74
CA LYS A 140 24.31 -17.74 -13.74
C LYS A 140 25.08 -19.08 -13.60
N ARG A 141 25.27 -19.56 -12.37
CA ARG A 141 25.98 -20.79 -12.07
C ARG A 141 25.21 -22.02 -12.53
N GLN A 142 23.92 -22.05 -12.22
CA GLN A 142 23.03 -23.17 -12.58
C GLN A 142 22.49 -23.06 -14.01
N LYS A 143 22.63 -21.87 -14.65
CA LYS A 143 22.03 -21.55 -15.96
C LYS A 143 20.52 -21.83 -15.96
N LYS A 144 19.83 -21.44 -14.87
CA LYS A 144 18.40 -21.66 -14.64
C LYS A 144 17.77 -20.48 -13.96
N TRP A 145 16.44 -20.38 -14.04
CA TRP A 145 15.64 -19.44 -13.29
C TRP A 145 15.45 -19.96 -11.86
N GLU A 146 15.84 -19.15 -10.90
CA GLU A 146 15.73 -19.43 -9.48
C GLU A 146 14.50 -18.74 -8.91
N ALA A 147 13.59 -19.50 -8.27
CA ALA A 147 12.40 -19.00 -7.61
C ALA A 147 12.60 -18.95 -6.09
N ARG A 148 12.21 -17.83 -5.48
CA ARG A 148 12.30 -17.59 -4.03
C ARG A 148 11.11 -16.78 -3.54
N LEU A 149 10.68 -17.03 -2.30
CA LEU A 149 9.67 -16.25 -1.59
C LEU A 149 10.18 -15.87 -0.20
N THR A 150 10.02 -14.62 0.23
CA THR A 150 10.32 -14.24 1.60
C THR A 150 9.04 -14.30 2.43
N LEU A 151 9.04 -15.13 3.47
CA LEU A 151 7.94 -15.31 4.40
C LEU A 151 8.43 -15.06 5.83
N ASN A 152 7.79 -14.13 6.55
CA ASN A 152 8.14 -13.79 7.95
C ASN A 152 9.64 -13.55 8.16
N GLY A 153 10.27 -12.83 7.23
CA GLY A 153 11.70 -12.53 7.25
C GLY A 153 12.61 -13.69 6.83
N LYS A 154 12.08 -14.89 6.60
CA LYS A 154 12.84 -16.06 6.12
C LYS A 154 12.71 -16.20 4.61
N LEU A 155 13.82 -16.47 3.94
CA LEU A 155 13.86 -16.72 2.50
C LEU A 155 13.60 -18.21 2.23
N LEU A 156 12.51 -18.50 1.53
CA LEU A 156 12.17 -19.83 1.03
C LEU A 156 12.74 -19.99 -0.38
N PHE A 157 13.53 -21.02 -0.58
CA PHE A 157 13.98 -21.44 -1.89
C PHE A 157 12.94 -22.41 -2.49
N LEU A 158 12.43 -22.09 -3.70
CA LEU A 158 11.34 -22.84 -4.34
C LEU A 158 11.83 -23.72 -5.51
N GLY A 159 13.08 -23.58 -5.92
CA GLY A 159 13.69 -24.41 -6.94
C GLY A 159 14.34 -23.66 -8.08
N TYR A 160 14.89 -24.45 -9.03
CA TYR A 160 15.46 -24.01 -10.31
C TYR A 160 14.60 -24.49 -11.47
N PHE A 161 14.33 -23.61 -12.42
CA PHE A 161 13.44 -23.87 -13.56
C PHE A 161 14.14 -23.53 -14.88
N ASN A 162 13.81 -24.25 -15.92
CA ASN A 162 14.30 -23.94 -17.27
C ASN A 162 13.54 -22.79 -17.89
N ASN A 163 12.24 -22.64 -17.54
CA ASN A 163 11.36 -21.60 -18.02
C ASN A 163 11.14 -20.53 -16.93
N GLU A 164 11.15 -19.26 -17.32
CA GLU A 164 10.93 -18.13 -16.44
C GLU A 164 9.47 -18.07 -15.91
N ASP A 165 8.51 -18.41 -16.76
CA ASP A 165 7.09 -18.38 -16.40
C ASP A 165 6.76 -19.50 -15.40
N ASP A 166 7.36 -20.69 -15.53
CA ASP A 166 7.20 -21.77 -14.56
C ASP A 166 7.74 -21.38 -13.19
N ALA A 167 8.91 -20.74 -13.15
CA ALA A 167 9.47 -20.20 -11.92
C ALA A 167 8.53 -19.13 -11.30
N GLY A 168 7.92 -18.28 -12.13
CA GLY A 168 6.94 -17.29 -11.70
C GLY A 168 5.66 -17.92 -11.17
N GLN A 169 5.20 -19.01 -11.80
CA GLN A 169 4.01 -19.74 -11.39
C GLN A 169 4.18 -20.39 -10.01
N VAL A 170 5.31 -21.05 -9.78
CA VAL A 170 5.60 -21.66 -8.46
C VAL A 170 5.61 -20.63 -7.34
N VAL A 171 6.09 -19.40 -7.60
CA VAL A 171 5.97 -18.30 -6.62
C VAL A 171 4.50 -17.95 -6.35
N ASN A 172 3.65 -17.90 -7.38
CA ASN A 172 2.22 -17.65 -7.23
C ASN A 172 1.53 -18.75 -6.42
N ASP A 173 1.86 -20.03 -6.70
CA ASP A 173 1.26 -21.18 -6.01
C ASP A 173 1.64 -21.19 -4.53
N GLU A 174 2.88 -20.84 -4.21
CA GLU A 174 3.32 -20.71 -2.83
C GLU A 174 2.66 -19.52 -2.11
N ILE A 175 2.42 -18.39 -2.81
CA ILE A 175 1.61 -17.26 -2.29
C ILE A 175 0.21 -17.73 -1.92
N ARG A 176 -0.45 -18.55 -2.75
CA ARG A 176 -1.78 -19.10 -2.50
C ARG A 176 -1.78 -20.08 -1.34
N LYS A 177 -0.83 -21.01 -1.31
CA LYS A 177 -0.68 -21.98 -0.24
C LYS A 177 -0.62 -21.33 1.13
N TYR A 178 0.06 -20.18 1.24
CA TYR A 178 0.11 -19.39 2.47
C TYR A 178 -1.01 -18.35 2.61
N LYS A 179 -2.00 -18.34 1.72
CA LYS A 179 -3.14 -17.38 1.72
C LYS A 179 -2.67 -15.91 1.76
N LEU A 180 -1.65 -15.59 0.99
CA LEU A 180 -1.04 -14.26 0.95
C LEU A 180 -1.50 -13.40 -0.23
N GLU A 181 -2.50 -13.83 -0.99
CA GLU A 181 -2.96 -13.18 -2.23
C GLU A 181 -3.41 -11.74 -1.99
N GLU A 182 -4.07 -11.48 -0.88
CA GLU A 182 -4.50 -10.12 -0.52
C GLU A 182 -3.32 -9.15 -0.33
N VAL A 183 -2.22 -9.62 0.26
CA VAL A 183 -1.06 -8.80 0.62
C VAL A 183 0.16 -9.04 -0.28
N SER A 184 -0.03 -9.66 -1.44
CA SER A 184 1.05 -9.97 -2.37
C SER A 184 0.65 -9.66 -3.81
N VAL A 185 1.65 -9.24 -4.60
CA VAL A 185 1.48 -9.12 -6.06
C VAL A 185 1.80 -10.47 -6.68
N THR A 186 0.82 -11.09 -7.33
CA THR A 186 1.04 -12.29 -8.14
C THR A 186 1.75 -11.95 -9.45
N ASN A 187 2.51 -12.91 -9.99
CA ASN A 187 3.18 -12.79 -11.26
C ASN A 187 2.17 -13.02 -12.42
N ASP A 188 2.34 -12.29 -13.50
CA ASP A 188 1.50 -12.43 -14.69
C ASP A 188 2.02 -13.57 -15.59
N THR A 189 1.84 -14.82 -15.16
CA THR A 189 2.16 -16.03 -15.91
C THR A 189 1.02 -16.41 -16.85
N PRO A 190 1.25 -17.24 -17.89
CA PRO A 190 0.18 -17.76 -18.74
C PRO A 190 -0.92 -18.48 -17.94
N GLN A 191 -0.52 -19.31 -16.96
CA GLN A 191 -1.44 -20.02 -16.07
C GLN A 191 -2.26 -19.07 -15.19
N GLU A 192 -1.63 -18.01 -14.68
CA GLU A 192 -2.34 -17.02 -13.87
C GLU A 192 -3.34 -16.20 -14.71
N ARG A 193 -3.01 -15.93 -15.97
CA ARG A 193 -3.96 -15.28 -16.90
C ARG A 193 -5.15 -16.17 -17.21
N ALA A 194 -4.91 -17.46 -17.49
CA ALA A 194 -5.97 -18.43 -17.73
C ALA A 194 -6.90 -18.56 -16.49
N ARG A 195 -6.33 -18.64 -15.29
CA ARG A 195 -7.10 -18.68 -14.05
C ARG A 195 -7.97 -17.44 -13.85
N ARG A 196 -7.46 -16.26 -14.15
CA ARG A 196 -8.26 -15.02 -14.04
C ARG A 196 -9.42 -15.01 -15.03
N LEU A 197 -9.21 -15.48 -16.24
CA LEU A 197 -10.28 -15.57 -17.23
C LEU A 197 -11.37 -16.54 -16.80
N SER A 198 -11.03 -17.74 -16.32
CA SER A 198 -12.03 -18.70 -15.82
C SER A 198 -12.86 -18.16 -14.66
N LEU A 199 -12.27 -17.35 -13.76
CA LEU A 199 -13.01 -16.70 -12.67
C LEU A 199 -14.01 -15.64 -13.18
N PHE A 200 -13.73 -14.97 -14.29
CA PHE A 200 -14.68 -14.05 -14.92
C PHE A 200 -15.84 -14.79 -15.56
N ASP A 201 -15.58 -15.94 -16.22
CA ASP A 201 -16.61 -16.77 -16.83
C ASP A 201 -17.58 -17.36 -15.78
N GLU A 202 -17.09 -17.65 -14.55
CA GLU A 202 -17.91 -18.09 -13.43
C GLU A 202 -18.76 -16.99 -12.80
N LEU A 203 -18.41 -15.71 -13.00
CA LEU A 203 -19.13 -14.55 -12.45
C LEU A 203 -20.23 -14.01 -13.39
N GLU A 204 -20.33 -14.49 -14.64
CA GLU A 204 -21.47 -14.27 -15.51
C GLU A 204 -22.25 -15.58 -15.65
N PRO A 205 -23.50 -15.73 -15.22
CA PRO A 205 -24.62 -14.95 -15.71
C PRO A 205 -25.76 -14.70 -14.69
N ILE A 206 -26.01 -13.52 -14.26
CA ILE A 206 -27.36 -13.16 -13.80
C ILE A 206 -27.89 -12.03 -14.69
N THR A 207 -28.05 -12.32 -15.97
CA THR A 207 -28.87 -11.51 -16.88
C THR A 207 -29.93 -12.40 -17.52
N ASN A 208 -30.85 -12.92 -16.69
CA ASN A 208 -32.15 -13.41 -17.15
C ASN A 208 -33.16 -13.27 -16.01
N LEU A 209 -33.55 -12.04 -15.71
CA LEU A 209 -34.85 -11.76 -15.12
C LEU A 209 -35.66 -11.00 -16.16
N LYS A 210 -36.52 -11.79 -16.84
CA LYS A 210 -37.65 -11.25 -17.59
C LYS A 210 -38.65 -10.63 -16.63
#